data_defb086c5d032e8008bb6def09a115dc
#
_entry.id   defb086c5d032e8008bb6def09a115dc
#
_cell.length_a   1.000
_cell.length_b   1.000
_cell.length_c   1.000
_cell.angle_alpha   90.00
_cell.angle_beta   90.00
_cell.angle_gamma   90.00
#
_symmetry.space_group_name_H-M   'P 1'
#
loop_
_entity.id
_entity.type
_entity.pdbx_description
1 polymer ?
#
loop_
_entity_poly.entity_id
_entity_poly.type
_entity_poly.pdbx_seq_one_letter_code
_entity_poly.pdbx_strand_id
1 'polypeptide(L)'
;MPLQLLKYNPGIVKDVTEYATGKNGPFWVDSDLVRFKNGYPEKLGGWQKDTIFALNPSGNITSTETTIEGIARRMVYWRSNSDGEDRLVVGTHNHLLIIENGSLHDITPLRKTSTGLSNPIATTDGSTTVVITDNTHGAENGDWVVISGASATGGVSADDLNSYYGYQITRINVNSYSIVVPSAATSTVASGGGTVTVKYLIGVGAELGSQSSDPALGFGVGGWGEEAWGTPRSDALAGVNLDNSSWSIDLWGEDVLATVRNGAIYYWDTSAGVTNRAVLVSSLSSANSVPNVARTTVVSFPDRHFIAGGCQAYVVGGGVGNVDNMLVRWSTQEDFSVWNPTSTNTAGDQRLQVGTKIIAMVSAREETIISTDEAIYGMTF
;
A
#
# COMPACT_ATOMS: atom_id res chain seq x y z
N MET A 1 -53.69 -27.63 15.05
CA MET A 1 -52.41 -27.93 15.74
C MET A 1 -51.99 -26.69 16.47
N PRO A 2 -51.64 -26.74 17.74
CA PRO A 2 -51.06 -25.58 18.42
C PRO A 2 -49.70 -25.26 17.83
N LEU A 3 -49.47 -24.00 17.52
CA LEU A 3 -48.15 -23.48 17.15
C LEU A 3 -47.24 -23.53 18.36
N GLN A 4 -46.19 -24.34 18.31
CA GLN A 4 -45.16 -24.40 19.35
C GLN A 4 -43.97 -23.55 18.95
N LEU A 5 -43.61 -22.58 19.77
CA LEU A 5 -42.43 -21.76 19.57
C LEU A 5 -41.18 -22.58 19.92
N LEU A 6 -40.37 -22.90 18.92
CA LEU A 6 -39.05 -23.51 19.13
C LEU A 6 -38.04 -22.41 19.42
N LYS A 7 -37.47 -22.39 20.61
CA LYS A 7 -36.35 -21.50 20.97
C LYS A 7 -35.07 -22.28 20.92
N TYR A 8 -34.13 -21.82 20.12
CA TYR A 8 -32.75 -22.30 20.10
C TYR A 8 -31.85 -21.28 20.81
N ASN A 9 -30.83 -21.75 21.48
CA ASN A 9 -29.81 -20.85 22.03
C ASN A 9 -29.03 -20.20 20.88
N PRO A 10 -28.85 -18.87 20.89
CA PRO A 10 -28.06 -18.19 19.87
C PRO A 10 -26.58 -18.53 20.02
N GLY A 11 -25.88 -18.58 18.89
CA GLY A 11 -24.46 -18.90 18.82
C GLY A 11 -24.18 -20.34 18.38
N ILE A 12 -22.91 -20.61 18.13
CA ILE A 12 -22.40 -21.92 17.69
C ILE A 12 -21.57 -22.49 18.83
N VAL A 13 -21.91 -23.70 19.27
CA VAL A 13 -21.24 -24.40 20.36
C VAL A 13 -20.41 -25.52 19.75
N LYS A 14 -19.08 -25.39 19.82
CA LYS A 14 -18.11 -26.34 19.24
C LYS A 14 -17.33 -27.17 20.28
N ASP A 15 -17.54 -26.89 21.54
CA ASP A 15 -16.87 -27.55 22.68
C ASP A 15 -17.56 -28.83 23.16
N VAL A 16 -18.70 -29.18 22.58
CA VAL A 16 -19.47 -30.37 22.88
C VAL A 16 -19.75 -31.20 21.62
N THR A 17 -20.06 -32.47 21.81
CA THR A 17 -20.42 -33.35 20.68
C THR A 17 -21.79 -33.00 20.12
N GLU A 18 -22.02 -33.25 18.85
CA GLU A 18 -23.31 -33.04 18.16
C GLU A 18 -24.51 -33.73 18.85
N TYR A 19 -24.24 -34.77 19.60
CA TYR A 19 -25.26 -35.55 20.33
C TYR A 19 -25.45 -35.10 21.79
N ALA A 20 -24.69 -34.12 22.27
CA ALA A 20 -24.82 -33.63 23.60
C ALA A 20 -26.04 -32.70 23.71
N THR A 21 -27.14 -33.21 24.21
CA THR A 21 -28.27 -32.39 24.66
C THR A 21 -27.92 -31.74 25.97
N GLY A 22 -27.37 -30.52 25.93
CA GLY A 22 -27.00 -29.76 27.12
C GLY A 22 -28.23 -29.40 27.98
N LYS A 23 -28.01 -29.10 29.28
CA LYS A 23 -29.04 -28.62 30.20
C LYS A 23 -29.75 -27.34 29.73
N ASN A 24 -29.24 -26.67 28.72
CA ASN A 24 -29.70 -25.36 28.24
C ASN A 24 -30.54 -25.42 26.97
N GLY A 25 -31.02 -26.61 26.55
CA GLY A 25 -31.82 -26.76 25.32
C GLY A 25 -30.99 -26.96 24.07
N PRO A 26 -31.66 -27.06 22.90
CA PRO A 26 -30.99 -27.29 21.63
C PRO A 26 -30.10 -26.13 21.23
N PHE A 27 -28.93 -26.45 20.65
CA PHE A 27 -27.92 -25.50 20.22
C PHE A 27 -27.45 -25.81 18.78
N TRP A 28 -26.82 -24.84 18.17
CA TRP A 28 -26.21 -24.97 16.84
C TRP A 28 -24.77 -25.45 17.00
N VAL A 29 -24.40 -26.51 16.30
CA VAL A 29 -23.04 -27.06 16.30
C VAL A 29 -22.19 -26.51 15.16
N ASP A 30 -22.85 -26.11 14.05
CA ASP A 30 -22.21 -25.46 12.92
C ASP A 30 -23.21 -24.57 12.17
N SER A 31 -22.72 -23.55 11.49
CA SER A 31 -23.50 -22.72 10.57
C SER A 31 -22.59 -22.01 9.60
N ASP A 32 -23.09 -21.80 8.39
CA ASP A 32 -22.47 -21.00 7.34
C ASP A 32 -23.43 -19.89 6.92
N LEU A 33 -22.88 -18.68 6.71
CA LEU A 33 -23.60 -17.48 6.27
C LEU A 33 -24.83 -17.13 7.15
N VAL A 34 -24.74 -17.41 8.46
CA VAL A 34 -25.78 -17.10 9.45
C VAL A 34 -25.20 -16.23 10.56
N ARG A 35 -25.93 -15.19 10.92
CA ARG A 35 -25.71 -14.41 12.17
C ARG A 35 -26.88 -14.57 13.11
N PHE A 36 -26.63 -14.36 14.39
CA PHE A 36 -27.69 -14.34 15.41
C PHE A 36 -28.00 -12.88 15.79
N LYS A 37 -29.24 -12.46 15.54
CA LYS A 37 -29.71 -11.12 15.92
C LYS A 37 -30.90 -11.25 16.87
N ASN A 38 -30.81 -10.64 18.03
CA ASN A 38 -31.85 -10.72 19.06
C ASN A 38 -32.23 -12.17 19.45
N GLY A 39 -31.27 -13.10 19.39
CA GLY A 39 -31.51 -14.50 19.70
C GLY A 39 -32.06 -15.36 18.53
N TYR A 40 -32.28 -14.77 17.37
CA TYR A 40 -32.77 -15.48 16.19
C TYR A 40 -31.68 -15.62 15.11
N PRO A 41 -31.59 -16.78 14.44
CA PRO A 41 -30.71 -16.93 13.30
C PRO A 41 -31.24 -16.10 12.13
N GLU A 42 -30.38 -15.30 11.55
CA GLU A 42 -30.66 -14.47 10.38
C GLU A 42 -29.61 -14.79 9.30
N LYS A 43 -30.06 -15.02 8.09
CA LYS A 43 -29.16 -15.24 6.98
C LYS A 43 -28.33 -13.98 6.74
N LEU A 44 -27.00 -14.14 6.69
CA LEU A 44 -26.13 -13.08 6.19
C LEU A 44 -26.45 -12.85 4.72
N GLY A 45 -26.57 -11.58 4.33
CA GLY A 45 -26.64 -11.21 2.92
C GLY A 45 -25.39 -11.73 2.20
N GLY A 46 -25.53 -12.14 0.95
CA GLY A 46 -24.38 -12.50 0.11
C GLY A 46 -23.51 -11.28 -0.18
N TRP A 47 -22.24 -11.52 -0.47
CA TRP A 47 -21.37 -10.51 -1.06
C TRP A 47 -21.80 -10.29 -2.51
N GLN A 48 -21.98 -9.05 -2.88
CA GLN A 48 -22.15 -8.64 -4.27
C GLN A 48 -20.85 -7.99 -4.72
N LYS A 49 -20.37 -8.38 -5.91
CA LYS A 49 -19.22 -7.70 -6.54
C LYS A 49 -19.64 -6.25 -6.80
N ASP A 50 -18.87 -5.32 -6.28
CA ASP A 50 -18.99 -3.93 -6.64
C ASP A 50 -18.29 -3.68 -7.99
N THR A 51 -18.87 -2.82 -8.82
CA THR A 51 -18.33 -2.53 -10.15
C THR A 51 -17.50 -1.25 -10.09
N ILE A 52 -16.24 -1.39 -10.49
CA ILE A 52 -15.30 -0.28 -10.59
C ILE A 52 -14.97 -0.09 -12.07
N PHE A 53 -14.98 1.15 -12.53
CA PHE A 53 -14.70 1.48 -13.92
C PHE A 53 -13.27 1.97 -14.11
N ALA A 54 -12.68 1.54 -15.24
CA ALA A 54 -11.36 1.97 -15.66
C ALA A 54 -11.39 3.41 -16.18
N LEU A 55 -10.24 4.06 -16.10
CA LEU A 55 -9.98 5.34 -16.77
C LEU A 55 -9.20 5.11 -18.07
N ASN A 56 -9.50 5.90 -19.09
CA ASN A 56 -8.69 5.93 -20.31
C ASN A 56 -7.38 6.71 -20.08
N PRO A 57 -6.42 6.73 -21.03
CA PRO A 57 -5.17 7.47 -20.91
C PRO A 57 -5.34 8.97 -20.62
N SER A 58 -6.48 9.54 -20.98
CA SER A 58 -6.82 10.94 -20.71
C SER A 58 -7.49 11.16 -19.33
N GLY A 59 -7.64 10.10 -18.52
CA GLY A 59 -8.25 10.16 -17.19
C GLY A 59 -9.79 10.20 -17.19
N ASN A 60 -10.46 9.94 -18.32
CA ASN A 60 -11.91 9.87 -18.37
C ASN A 60 -12.42 8.46 -18.07
N ILE A 61 -13.54 8.38 -17.35
CA ILE A 61 -14.21 7.13 -17.03
C ILE A 61 -14.64 6.41 -18.32
N THR A 62 -14.32 5.13 -18.40
CA THR A 62 -14.77 4.24 -19.47
C THR A 62 -15.94 3.40 -19.02
N SER A 63 -16.58 2.71 -19.96
CA SER A 63 -17.58 1.67 -19.64
C SER A 63 -16.94 0.30 -19.33
N THR A 64 -15.61 0.23 -19.29
CA THR A 64 -14.87 -1.01 -19.04
C THR A 64 -14.71 -1.20 -17.54
N GLU A 65 -15.19 -2.34 -17.05
CA GLU A 65 -14.92 -2.75 -15.66
C GLU A 65 -13.42 -3.00 -15.47
N THR A 66 -12.92 -2.60 -14.32
CA THR A 66 -11.54 -2.86 -13.92
C THR A 66 -11.47 -3.54 -12.57
N THR A 67 -10.31 -4.01 -12.21
CA THR A 67 -10.00 -4.59 -10.91
C THR A 67 -8.86 -3.81 -10.26
N ILE A 68 -8.79 -3.88 -8.93
CA ILE A 68 -7.67 -3.32 -8.19
C ILE A 68 -6.40 -4.10 -8.55
N GLU A 69 -5.38 -3.37 -8.98
CA GLU A 69 -4.07 -3.97 -9.25
C GLU A 69 -3.35 -4.30 -7.93
N GLY A 70 -2.94 -5.56 -7.82
CA GLY A 70 -2.24 -6.06 -6.63
C GLY A 70 -3.17 -6.54 -5.51
N ILE A 71 -2.56 -6.98 -4.40
CA ILE A 71 -3.26 -7.47 -3.22
C ILE A 71 -3.48 -6.31 -2.25
N ALA A 72 -4.73 -6.01 -1.93
CA ALA A 72 -5.08 -4.99 -0.95
C ALA A 72 -4.50 -5.35 0.43
N ARG A 73 -3.71 -4.46 1.01
CA ARG A 73 -3.05 -4.58 2.32
C ARG A 73 -3.71 -3.72 3.38
N ARG A 74 -4.22 -2.56 2.98
CA ARG A 74 -4.91 -1.62 3.85
C ARG A 74 -6.00 -0.90 3.05
N MET A 75 -7.13 -0.63 3.70
CA MET A 75 -8.22 0.16 3.14
C MET A 75 -8.73 1.13 4.19
N VAL A 76 -9.06 2.34 3.76
CA VAL A 76 -9.69 3.37 4.60
C VAL A 76 -10.82 4.00 3.79
N TYR A 77 -12.02 3.98 4.36
CA TYR A 77 -13.21 4.58 3.77
C TYR A 77 -13.61 5.83 4.57
N TRP A 78 -14.02 6.86 3.86
CA TRP A 78 -14.68 8.01 4.45
C TRP A 78 -15.67 8.61 3.48
N ARG A 79 -16.58 9.38 4.03
CA ARG A 79 -17.45 10.24 3.26
C ARG A 79 -17.00 11.67 3.45
N SER A 80 -16.75 12.37 2.35
CA SER A 80 -16.31 13.76 2.38
C SER A 80 -17.45 14.66 2.89
N ASN A 81 -17.10 15.60 3.75
CA ASN A 81 -18.04 16.62 4.24
C ASN A 81 -18.17 17.79 3.26
N SER A 82 -17.18 17.97 2.39
CA SER A 82 -17.12 19.09 1.45
C SER A 82 -18.02 18.90 0.23
N ASP A 83 -18.06 17.69 -0.32
CA ASP A 83 -18.81 17.36 -1.53
C ASP A 83 -19.83 16.23 -1.37
N GLY A 84 -19.77 15.51 -0.22
CA GLY A 84 -20.67 14.40 0.09
C GLY A 84 -20.32 13.10 -0.64
N GLU A 85 -19.18 13.04 -1.33
CA GLU A 85 -18.74 11.87 -2.08
C GLU A 85 -18.14 10.80 -1.18
N ASP A 86 -18.37 9.56 -1.56
CA ASP A 86 -17.81 8.40 -0.90
C ASP A 86 -16.45 8.07 -1.49
N ARG A 87 -15.43 7.97 -0.63
CA ARG A 87 -14.05 7.68 -1.02
C ARG A 87 -13.53 6.46 -0.30
N LEU A 88 -12.84 5.58 -1.04
CA LEU A 88 -12.14 4.42 -0.50
C LEU A 88 -10.71 4.42 -1.01
N VAL A 89 -9.75 4.65 -0.11
CA VAL A 89 -8.32 4.48 -0.41
C VAL A 89 -7.92 3.03 -0.16
N VAL A 90 -7.17 2.47 -1.10
CA VAL A 90 -6.67 1.11 -1.05
C VAL A 90 -5.17 1.10 -1.30
N GLY A 91 -4.41 0.73 -0.28
CA GLY A 91 -2.97 0.45 -0.41
C GLY A 91 -2.75 -1.01 -0.78
N THR A 92 -2.16 -1.27 -1.95
CA THR A 92 -1.79 -2.60 -2.40
C THR A 92 -0.29 -2.81 -2.28
N HIS A 93 0.23 -3.99 -2.63
CA HIS A 93 1.67 -4.21 -2.67
C HIS A 93 2.36 -3.49 -3.85
N ASN A 94 1.59 -2.94 -4.81
CA ASN A 94 2.11 -2.23 -5.98
C ASN A 94 1.72 -0.75 -6.00
N HIS A 95 0.51 -0.40 -5.53
CA HIS A 95 -0.10 0.89 -5.73
C HIS A 95 -0.78 1.45 -4.48
N LEU A 96 -0.95 2.77 -4.46
CA LEU A 96 -1.90 3.48 -3.63
C LEU A 96 -3.03 3.98 -4.55
N LEU A 97 -4.22 3.44 -4.38
CA LEU A 97 -5.36 3.68 -5.24
C LEU A 97 -6.48 4.35 -4.46
N ILE A 98 -7.31 5.14 -5.14
CA ILE A 98 -8.53 5.69 -4.58
C ILE A 98 -9.72 5.37 -5.49
N ILE A 99 -10.80 4.92 -4.89
CA ILE A 99 -12.08 4.71 -5.56
C ILE A 99 -12.99 5.87 -5.16
N GLU A 100 -13.44 6.61 -6.14
CA GLU A 100 -14.38 7.71 -6.01
C GLU A 100 -15.46 7.56 -7.08
N ASN A 101 -16.73 7.62 -6.69
CA ASN A 101 -17.87 7.52 -7.62
C ASN A 101 -17.80 6.30 -8.57
N GLY A 102 -17.33 5.15 -8.06
CA GLY A 102 -17.19 3.92 -8.84
C GLY A 102 -16.02 3.93 -9.84
N SER A 103 -15.16 4.93 -9.82
CA SER A 103 -13.98 5.03 -10.68
C SER A 103 -12.70 4.77 -9.90
N LEU A 104 -11.76 4.06 -10.51
CA LEU A 104 -10.47 3.73 -9.90
C LEU A 104 -9.41 4.75 -10.35
N HIS A 105 -8.83 5.47 -9.40
CA HIS A 105 -7.76 6.44 -9.65
C HIS A 105 -6.46 5.99 -8.99
N ASP A 106 -5.35 6.20 -9.68
CA ASP A 106 -4.02 5.88 -9.18
C ASP A 106 -3.35 7.13 -8.60
N ILE A 107 -3.27 7.17 -7.28
CA ILE A 107 -2.64 8.26 -6.52
C ILE A 107 -1.26 7.86 -5.97
N THR A 108 -0.69 6.75 -6.45
CA THR A 108 0.65 6.29 -6.04
C THR A 108 1.69 7.37 -6.23
N PRO A 109 2.50 7.68 -5.21
CA PRO A 109 3.54 8.69 -5.31
C PRO A 109 4.58 8.37 -6.37
N LEU A 110 5.22 9.40 -6.90
CA LEU A 110 6.28 9.25 -7.89
C LEU A 110 7.65 9.33 -7.22
N ARG A 111 8.55 8.44 -7.64
CA ARG A 111 9.96 8.47 -7.27
C ARG A 111 10.77 9.36 -8.23
N LYS A 112 10.49 9.26 -9.52
CA LYS A 112 11.20 9.99 -10.59
C LYS A 112 10.25 10.28 -11.75
N THR A 113 10.50 11.38 -12.44
CA THR A 113 9.88 11.68 -13.73
C THR A 113 10.97 12.02 -14.74
N SER A 114 10.99 11.29 -15.86
CA SER A 114 11.86 11.57 -17.01
C SER A 114 11.00 12.19 -18.12
N THR A 115 11.30 13.44 -18.49
CA THR A 115 10.55 14.19 -19.50
C THR A 115 11.36 14.38 -20.76
N GLY A 116 10.67 14.51 -21.90
CA GLY A 116 11.31 14.85 -23.18
C GLY A 116 12.18 13.74 -23.78
N LEU A 117 11.90 12.47 -23.46
CA LEU A 117 12.60 11.35 -24.07
C LEU A 117 12.25 11.28 -25.56
N SER A 118 13.25 11.39 -26.42
CA SER A 118 13.05 11.37 -27.86
C SER A 118 13.11 9.94 -28.40
N ASN A 119 11.98 9.47 -28.94
CA ASN A 119 11.83 8.14 -29.55
C ASN A 119 12.40 6.99 -28.70
N PRO A 120 12.02 6.89 -27.39
CA PRO A 120 12.64 5.92 -26.49
C PRO A 120 12.12 4.49 -26.65
N ILE A 121 11.13 4.26 -27.50
CA ILE A 121 10.37 3.02 -27.62
C ILE A 121 10.92 2.17 -28.76
N ALA A 122 11.26 0.91 -28.45
CA ALA A 122 11.61 -0.10 -29.42
C ALA A 122 10.64 -1.28 -29.38
N THR A 123 10.23 -1.77 -30.55
CA THR A 123 9.30 -2.90 -30.70
C THR A 123 9.93 -3.99 -31.57
N THR A 124 9.47 -5.23 -31.38
CA THR A 124 9.83 -6.39 -32.19
C THR A 124 8.57 -6.98 -32.80
N ASP A 125 8.57 -7.23 -34.10
CA ASP A 125 7.42 -7.84 -34.79
C ASP A 125 6.94 -9.13 -34.12
N GLY A 126 5.63 -9.24 -33.93
CA GLY A 126 4.97 -10.36 -33.25
C GLY A 126 5.11 -10.37 -31.72
N SER A 127 5.83 -9.42 -31.11
CA SER A 127 6.05 -9.39 -29.65
C SER A 127 5.14 -8.38 -28.95
N THR A 128 4.65 -8.76 -27.74
CA THR A 128 4.01 -7.84 -26.79
C THR A 128 5.02 -7.13 -25.90
N THR A 129 6.30 -7.53 -25.96
CA THR A 129 7.36 -6.90 -25.17
C THR A 129 7.87 -5.67 -25.88
N VAL A 130 7.79 -4.53 -25.20
CA VAL A 130 8.29 -3.23 -25.69
C VAL A 130 9.46 -2.82 -24.82
N VAL A 131 10.56 -2.39 -25.46
CA VAL A 131 11.75 -1.92 -24.73
C VAL A 131 11.75 -0.39 -24.69
N ILE A 132 12.00 0.14 -23.50
CA ILE A 132 12.11 1.58 -23.25
C ILE A 132 13.55 1.92 -22.89
N THR A 133 14.09 2.95 -23.54
CA THR A 133 15.41 3.50 -23.25
C THR A 133 15.28 4.82 -22.50
N ASP A 134 15.74 4.84 -21.25
CA ASP A 134 15.86 6.02 -20.40
C ASP A 134 17.15 5.92 -19.60
N ASN A 135 18.10 6.80 -19.87
CA ASN A 135 19.43 6.76 -19.25
C ASN A 135 19.36 6.94 -17.74
N THR A 136 20.00 6.02 -17.02
CA THR A 136 20.06 6.03 -15.55
C THR A 136 18.66 6.14 -14.91
N HIS A 137 17.72 5.31 -15.39
CA HIS A 137 16.33 5.33 -14.92
C HIS A 137 16.20 4.96 -13.44
N GLY A 138 17.13 4.19 -12.89
CA GLY A 138 17.14 3.79 -11.48
C GLY A 138 15.99 2.87 -11.09
N ALA A 139 15.30 2.25 -12.04
CA ALA A 139 14.24 1.28 -11.77
C ALA A 139 14.80 -0.13 -11.61
N GLU A 140 14.16 -0.91 -10.75
CA GLU A 140 14.44 -2.31 -10.50
C GLU A 140 13.35 -3.23 -11.07
N ASN A 141 13.59 -4.53 -11.06
CA ASN A 141 12.59 -5.50 -11.50
C ASN A 141 11.35 -5.42 -10.58
N GLY A 142 10.19 -5.36 -11.19
CA GLY A 142 8.92 -5.29 -10.47
C GLY A 142 8.43 -3.87 -10.15
N ASP A 143 9.25 -2.84 -10.39
CA ASP A 143 8.81 -1.45 -10.33
C ASP A 143 7.70 -1.18 -11.35
N TRP A 144 6.93 -0.13 -11.12
CA TRP A 144 5.87 0.31 -12.02
C TRP A 144 6.19 1.65 -12.66
N VAL A 145 5.76 1.78 -13.92
CA VAL A 145 5.97 2.98 -14.73
C VAL A 145 4.72 3.38 -15.47
N VAL A 146 4.43 4.68 -15.49
CA VAL A 146 3.36 5.26 -16.32
C VAL A 146 4.00 6.05 -17.44
N ILE A 147 3.62 5.76 -18.68
CA ILE A 147 4.09 6.40 -19.89
C ILE A 147 3.01 7.38 -20.38
N SER A 148 3.42 8.54 -20.84
CA SER A 148 2.52 9.55 -21.41
C SER A 148 3.17 10.27 -22.57
N GLY A 149 2.33 10.69 -23.55
CA GLY A 149 2.78 11.38 -24.75
C GLY A 149 3.35 10.46 -25.83
N ALA A 150 3.35 9.14 -25.64
CA ALA A 150 3.81 8.20 -26.65
C ALA A 150 2.87 8.18 -27.85
N SER A 151 3.44 8.25 -29.04
CA SER A 151 2.74 8.03 -30.31
C SER A 151 2.75 6.55 -30.68
N ALA A 152 1.78 6.10 -31.46
CA ALA A 152 1.73 4.71 -31.95
C ALA A 152 3.05 4.30 -32.60
N THR A 153 3.57 3.13 -32.27
CA THR A 153 4.88 2.67 -32.70
C THR A 153 4.87 1.17 -32.95
N GLY A 154 5.40 0.76 -34.13
CA GLY A 154 5.50 -0.64 -34.48
C GLY A 154 4.16 -1.39 -34.57
N GLY A 155 3.04 -0.67 -34.76
CA GLY A 155 1.69 -1.22 -34.76
C GLY A 155 1.05 -1.32 -33.37
N VAL A 156 1.78 -1.01 -32.29
CA VAL A 156 1.21 -0.82 -30.95
C VAL A 156 0.52 0.53 -30.90
N SER A 157 -0.72 0.58 -30.42
CA SER A 157 -1.51 1.80 -30.36
C SER A 157 -0.95 2.80 -29.33
N ALA A 158 -1.27 4.09 -29.51
CA ALA A 158 -0.91 5.10 -28.54
C ALA A 158 -1.59 4.83 -27.18
N ASP A 159 -2.83 4.34 -27.17
CA ASP A 159 -3.57 4.04 -25.95
C ASP A 159 -2.94 2.87 -25.19
N ASP A 160 -2.48 1.82 -25.91
CA ASP A 160 -1.75 0.72 -25.29
C ASP A 160 -0.41 1.17 -24.70
N LEU A 161 0.27 2.14 -25.29
CA LEU A 161 1.54 2.67 -24.76
C LEU A 161 1.33 3.61 -23.57
N ASN A 162 0.26 4.42 -23.58
CA ASN A 162 -0.04 5.43 -22.56
C ASN A 162 -1.04 4.95 -21.50
N SER A 163 -0.98 3.68 -21.08
CA SER A 163 -1.88 3.12 -20.08
C SER A 163 -1.95 4.01 -18.84
N TYR A 164 -3.17 4.30 -18.38
CA TYR A 164 -3.40 5.13 -17.19
C TYR A 164 -2.77 4.53 -15.92
N TYR A 165 -2.87 3.21 -15.77
CA TYR A 165 -2.34 2.50 -14.60
C TYR A 165 -0.86 2.09 -14.76
N GLY A 166 -0.31 2.23 -15.97
CA GLY A 166 1.09 1.92 -16.26
C GLY A 166 1.37 0.44 -16.45
N TYR A 167 2.65 0.11 -16.33
CA TYR A 167 3.20 -1.22 -16.61
C TYR A 167 4.26 -1.60 -15.60
N GLN A 168 4.32 -2.88 -15.28
CA GLN A 168 5.42 -3.42 -14.49
C GLN A 168 6.69 -3.52 -15.35
N ILE A 169 7.82 -3.17 -14.75
CA ILE A 169 9.14 -3.13 -15.38
C ILE A 169 9.84 -4.48 -15.23
N THR A 170 10.43 -4.96 -16.34
CA THR A 170 11.52 -5.93 -16.30
C THR A 170 12.80 -5.22 -16.71
N ARG A 171 13.72 -5.04 -15.76
CA ARG A 171 14.99 -4.34 -15.98
C ARG A 171 15.91 -5.13 -16.90
N ILE A 172 16.44 -4.49 -17.93
CA ILE A 172 17.45 -5.03 -18.82
C ILE A 172 18.85 -4.58 -18.36
N ASN A 173 19.03 -3.28 -18.17
CA ASN A 173 20.26 -2.68 -17.68
C ASN A 173 19.99 -1.30 -17.06
N VAL A 174 21.03 -0.53 -16.73
CA VAL A 174 20.92 0.80 -16.10
C VAL A 174 20.21 1.84 -16.98
N ASN A 175 20.14 1.63 -18.31
CA ASN A 175 19.60 2.58 -19.28
C ASN A 175 18.37 2.06 -20.03
N SER A 176 17.95 0.82 -19.80
CA SER A 176 16.81 0.24 -20.50
C SER A 176 16.09 -0.82 -19.68
N TYR A 177 14.80 -0.91 -19.93
CA TYR A 177 13.90 -1.92 -19.36
C TYR A 177 12.84 -2.30 -20.39
N SER A 178 12.11 -3.37 -20.13
CA SER A 178 10.97 -3.79 -20.93
C SER A 178 9.68 -3.75 -20.13
N ILE A 179 8.60 -3.56 -20.86
CA ILE A 179 7.21 -3.65 -20.38
C ILE A 179 6.44 -4.60 -21.30
N VAL A 180 5.31 -5.12 -20.83
CA VAL A 180 4.42 -5.97 -21.63
C VAL A 180 3.14 -5.21 -21.91
N VAL A 181 2.87 -4.94 -23.18
CA VAL A 181 1.65 -4.25 -23.63
C VAL A 181 0.58 -5.25 -24.06
N PRO A 182 -0.73 -4.86 -24.08
CA PRO A 182 -1.81 -5.78 -24.43
C PRO A 182 -1.75 -6.33 -25.85
N SER A 183 -1.32 -5.49 -26.81
CA SER A 183 -1.31 -5.81 -28.24
C SER A 183 0.10 -6.11 -28.73
N ALA A 184 0.28 -7.16 -29.54
CA ALA A 184 1.55 -7.47 -30.15
C ALA A 184 1.90 -6.44 -31.23
N ALA A 185 3.18 -6.07 -31.31
CA ALA A 185 3.70 -5.24 -32.39
C ALA A 185 3.57 -5.95 -33.74
N THR A 186 3.27 -5.20 -34.79
CA THR A 186 3.14 -5.68 -36.17
C THR A 186 4.34 -5.33 -37.03
N SER A 187 5.35 -4.67 -36.47
CA SER A 187 6.62 -4.38 -37.10
C SER A 187 7.72 -4.11 -36.08
N THR A 188 8.96 -4.38 -36.49
CA THR A 188 10.15 -4.08 -35.70
C THR A 188 10.54 -2.62 -35.88
N VAL A 189 10.61 -1.85 -34.80
CA VAL A 189 11.06 -0.46 -34.77
C VAL A 189 12.13 -0.35 -33.69
N ALA A 190 13.32 0.14 -34.08
CA ALA A 190 14.44 0.27 -33.15
C ALA A 190 14.34 1.52 -32.24
N SER A 191 13.64 2.58 -32.72
CA SER A 191 13.50 3.85 -31.98
C SER A 191 12.25 4.58 -32.47
N GLY A 192 11.26 4.75 -31.62
CA GLY A 192 9.99 5.37 -31.96
C GLY A 192 9.28 5.91 -30.71
N GLY A 193 8.02 6.32 -30.86
CA GLY A 193 7.17 6.83 -29.78
C GLY A 193 7.10 8.35 -29.68
N GLY A 194 7.90 9.10 -30.44
CA GLY A 194 7.91 10.56 -30.39
C GLY A 194 8.52 11.11 -29.10
N THR A 195 7.98 12.20 -28.58
CA THR A 195 8.44 12.80 -27.32
C THR A 195 7.64 12.23 -26.16
N VAL A 196 8.29 11.45 -25.32
CA VAL A 196 7.66 10.66 -24.27
C VAL A 196 8.05 11.19 -22.89
N THR A 197 7.09 11.19 -21.97
CA THR A 197 7.31 11.38 -20.54
C THR A 197 7.06 10.06 -19.82
N VAL A 198 7.99 9.69 -18.96
CA VAL A 198 7.95 8.45 -18.18
C VAL A 198 7.94 8.81 -16.68
N LYS A 199 6.96 8.29 -15.95
CA LYS A 199 6.80 8.52 -14.52
C LYS A 199 7.00 7.19 -13.78
N TYR A 200 8.02 7.14 -12.93
CA TYR A 200 8.33 5.97 -12.12
C TYR A 200 7.61 6.07 -10.78
N LEU A 201 6.83 5.05 -10.45
CA LEU A 201 6.15 4.96 -9.15
C LEU A 201 7.16 4.61 -8.05
N ILE A 202 6.79 4.85 -6.80
CA ILE A 202 7.58 4.36 -5.67
C ILE A 202 7.56 2.83 -5.64
N GLY A 203 8.68 2.23 -5.21
CA GLY A 203 8.77 0.78 -5.01
C GLY A 203 8.05 0.35 -3.75
N VAL A 204 6.83 -0.12 -3.88
CA VAL A 204 6.04 -0.62 -2.75
C VAL A 204 6.25 -2.12 -2.55
N GLY A 205 6.25 -2.88 -3.63
CA GLY A 205 6.33 -4.34 -3.59
C GLY A 205 7.75 -4.89 -3.69
N ALA A 206 8.56 -4.38 -4.63
CA ALA A 206 9.88 -4.92 -4.92
C ALA A 206 10.96 -4.51 -3.92
N GLU A 207 10.92 -3.27 -3.42
CA GLU A 207 11.94 -2.72 -2.53
C GLU A 207 11.60 -2.87 -1.04
N LEU A 208 10.30 -2.84 -0.69
CA LEU A 208 9.82 -2.73 0.68
C LEU A 208 9.03 -3.95 1.14
N GLY A 209 9.24 -5.07 0.53
CA GLY A 209 8.60 -6.33 0.81
C GLY A 209 7.96 -6.95 -0.43
N SER A 210 7.68 -8.23 -0.38
CA SER A 210 7.11 -8.97 -1.49
C SER A 210 5.61 -9.18 -1.35
N GLN A 211 4.97 -9.64 -2.40
CA GLN A 211 3.56 -10.06 -2.41
C GLN A 211 3.31 -11.18 -1.39
N SER A 212 4.27 -12.08 -1.22
CA SER A 212 4.32 -13.10 -0.18
C SER A 212 5.67 -13.06 0.50
N SER A 213 5.73 -13.38 1.79
CA SER A 213 7.00 -13.59 2.48
C SER A 213 7.42 -15.04 2.31
N ASP A 214 8.25 -15.29 1.31
CA ASP A 214 8.94 -16.58 1.22
C ASP A 214 10.11 -16.57 2.19
N PRO A 215 10.21 -17.57 3.09
CA PRO A 215 11.34 -17.69 3.97
C PRO A 215 12.58 -18.02 3.15
N ALA A 216 13.36 -17.01 2.81
CA ALA A 216 14.60 -17.18 2.03
C ALA A 216 15.74 -17.82 2.83
N LEU A 217 15.63 -17.86 4.15
CA LEU A 217 16.61 -18.39 5.07
C LEU A 217 15.94 -19.27 6.13
N GLY A 218 16.48 -20.44 6.40
CA GLY A 218 16.00 -21.33 7.44
C GLY A 218 16.18 -22.82 7.14
N PHE A 219 15.91 -23.66 8.13
CA PHE A 219 15.91 -25.11 7.97
C PHE A 219 14.77 -25.52 7.01
N GLY A 220 15.12 -26.21 5.93
CA GLY A 220 14.14 -26.71 4.96
C GLY A 220 13.81 -25.76 3.81
N VAL A 221 14.54 -24.66 3.67
CA VAL A 221 14.42 -23.76 2.51
C VAL A 221 15.45 -24.17 1.44
N GLY A 222 14.99 -24.40 0.20
CA GLY A 222 15.80 -24.86 -0.92
C GLY A 222 15.95 -26.39 -0.97
N GLY A 223 16.58 -26.88 -2.03
CA GLY A 223 16.82 -28.32 -2.22
C GLY A 223 17.80 -28.89 -1.22
N TRP A 224 17.61 -30.15 -0.84
CA TRP A 224 18.59 -30.89 -0.07
C TRP A 224 19.86 -31.13 -0.92
N GLY A 225 21.01 -30.68 -0.38
CA GLY A 225 22.31 -30.85 -1.06
C GLY A 225 22.65 -29.72 -2.05
N GLU A 226 21.90 -28.66 -2.10
CA GLU A 226 22.32 -27.43 -2.74
C GLU A 226 23.40 -26.77 -1.89
N GLU A 227 24.60 -26.70 -2.43
CA GLU A 227 25.82 -26.13 -1.86
C GLU A 227 26.58 -27.03 -0.88
N ALA A 228 27.91 -26.92 -0.88
CA ALA A 228 28.79 -27.66 -0.04
C ALA A 228 28.75 -27.20 1.42
N TRP A 229 28.99 -28.09 2.36
CA TRP A 229 29.14 -27.78 3.79
C TRP A 229 30.16 -26.64 4.00
N GLY A 230 29.70 -25.57 4.63
CA GLY A 230 30.54 -24.40 4.90
C GLY A 230 30.56 -23.33 3.80
N THR A 231 29.81 -23.50 2.71
CA THR A 231 29.66 -22.49 1.69
C THR A 231 28.41 -21.67 2.02
N PRO A 232 28.54 -20.35 2.26
CA PRO A 232 27.36 -19.47 2.39
C PRO A 232 26.52 -19.54 1.12
N ARG A 233 25.20 -19.54 1.25
CA ARG A 233 24.32 -19.37 0.09
C ARG A 233 24.67 -18.09 -0.65
N SER A 234 24.47 -18.11 -1.98
CA SER A 234 24.70 -16.92 -2.81
C SER A 234 23.95 -15.71 -2.25
N ASP A 235 24.57 -14.55 -2.31
CA ASP A 235 24.03 -13.26 -1.82
C ASP A 235 22.67 -12.88 -2.43
N ALA A 236 22.22 -13.58 -3.47
CA ALA A 236 20.88 -13.42 -4.04
C ALA A 236 19.73 -13.67 -3.07
N LEU A 237 19.99 -14.39 -1.97
CA LEU A 237 19.04 -14.64 -0.88
C LEU A 237 19.37 -13.89 0.42
N ALA A 238 20.54 -13.27 0.50
CA ALA A 238 20.93 -12.45 1.63
C ALA A 238 20.20 -11.10 1.54
N GLY A 239 19.29 -10.83 2.47
CA GLY A 239 18.57 -9.56 2.55
C GLY A 239 17.13 -9.58 2.04
N VAL A 240 16.55 -10.75 1.82
CA VAL A 240 15.10 -10.83 1.57
C VAL A 240 14.37 -10.29 2.80
N ASN A 241 13.67 -9.20 2.61
CA ASN A 241 12.82 -8.63 3.65
C ASN A 241 11.65 -9.58 3.89
N LEU A 242 11.63 -10.24 5.05
CA LEU A 242 10.56 -11.15 5.46
C LEU A 242 9.28 -10.41 5.87
N ASP A 243 9.32 -9.10 6.02
CA ASP A 243 8.13 -8.30 6.30
C ASP A 243 7.34 -8.11 5.00
N ASN A 244 6.08 -8.50 5.01
CA ASN A 244 5.18 -8.23 3.89
C ASN A 244 5.04 -6.74 3.65
N SER A 245 5.00 -6.34 2.38
CA SER A 245 4.58 -5.00 1.99
C SER A 245 3.22 -4.67 2.61
N SER A 246 3.14 -3.57 3.30
CA SER A 246 1.90 -3.08 3.90
C SER A 246 1.91 -1.56 4.01
N TRP A 247 0.73 -1.00 4.17
CA TRP A 247 0.52 0.42 4.36
C TRP A 247 -0.02 0.71 5.75
N SER A 248 0.41 1.82 6.32
CA SER A 248 -0.33 2.55 7.34
C SER A 248 -1.03 3.70 6.64
N ILE A 249 -2.35 3.71 6.65
CA ILE A 249 -3.17 4.76 6.01
C ILE A 249 -4.10 5.31 7.07
N ASP A 250 -4.14 6.62 7.19
CA ASP A 250 -5.01 7.31 8.12
C ASP A 250 -5.45 8.65 7.54
N LEU A 251 -6.48 9.26 8.12
CA LEU A 251 -7.05 10.50 7.63
C LEU A 251 -6.57 11.69 8.47
N TRP A 252 -6.21 12.78 7.79
CA TRP A 252 -5.97 14.07 8.39
C TRP A 252 -7.07 15.06 7.97
N GLY A 253 -8.19 15.02 8.68
CA GLY A 253 -9.41 15.66 8.19
C GLY A 253 -10.00 14.84 7.03
N GLU A 254 -9.97 15.40 5.83
CA GLU A 254 -10.39 14.71 4.60
C GLU A 254 -9.21 14.25 3.73
N ASP A 255 -8.00 14.66 4.09
CA ASP A 255 -6.76 14.29 3.41
C ASP A 255 -6.23 12.95 3.88
N VAL A 256 -5.37 12.34 3.08
CA VAL A 256 -4.81 11.02 3.35
C VAL A 256 -3.33 11.13 3.71
N LEU A 257 -2.95 10.58 4.85
CA LEU A 257 -1.57 10.29 5.21
C LEU A 257 -1.32 8.79 5.02
N ALA A 258 -0.35 8.45 4.19
CA ALA A 258 -0.03 7.08 3.85
C ALA A 258 1.46 6.82 4.02
N THR A 259 1.80 5.72 4.70
CA THR A 259 3.19 5.32 4.93
C THR A 259 3.36 3.88 4.48
N VAL A 260 4.32 3.64 3.61
CA VAL A 260 4.74 2.29 3.28
C VAL A 260 5.58 1.73 4.44
N ARG A 261 5.33 0.50 4.83
CA ARG A 261 6.11 -0.15 5.91
C ARG A 261 7.62 -0.11 5.60
N ASN A 262 8.40 0.41 6.54
CA ASN A 262 9.84 0.67 6.40
C ASN A 262 10.18 1.65 5.26
N GLY A 263 9.25 2.49 4.88
CA GLY A 263 9.40 3.50 3.84
C GLY A 263 8.99 4.89 4.29
N ALA A 264 8.85 5.79 3.32
CA ALA A 264 8.56 7.19 3.55
C ALA A 264 7.07 7.46 3.81
N ILE A 265 6.79 8.66 4.26
CA ILE A 265 5.46 9.17 4.57
C ILE A 265 4.99 10.02 3.38
N TYR A 266 3.78 9.78 2.92
CA TYR A 266 3.15 10.48 1.80
C TYR A 266 1.84 11.13 2.23
N TYR A 267 1.55 12.24 1.57
CA TYR A 267 0.35 13.05 1.78
C TYR A 267 -0.41 13.19 0.46
N TRP A 268 -1.71 12.96 0.51
CA TRP A 268 -2.60 13.23 -0.61
C TRP A 268 -3.66 14.24 -0.18
N ASP A 269 -3.71 15.35 -0.90
CA ASP A 269 -4.63 16.48 -0.67
C ASP A 269 -5.93 16.24 -1.43
N THR A 270 -7.00 16.06 -0.70
CA THR A 270 -8.35 15.88 -1.26
C THR A 270 -8.78 17.09 -2.12
N SER A 271 -8.42 18.30 -1.72
CA SER A 271 -8.77 19.51 -2.45
C SER A 271 -8.10 19.63 -3.82
N ALA A 272 -6.94 18.97 -3.98
CA ALA A 272 -6.24 18.90 -5.27
C ALA A 272 -6.91 17.92 -6.26
N GLY A 273 -7.80 17.04 -5.76
CA GLY A 273 -8.58 16.09 -6.55
C GLY A 273 -7.84 14.81 -6.92
N VAL A 274 -8.61 13.80 -7.36
CA VAL A 274 -8.16 12.43 -7.62
C VAL A 274 -7.20 12.27 -8.81
N THR A 275 -7.03 13.29 -9.63
CA THR A 275 -6.05 13.29 -10.73
C THR A 275 -4.62 13.58 -10.26
N ASN A 276 -4.47 14.11 -9.05
CA ASN A 276 -3.18 14.39 -8.46
C ASN A 276 -2.71 13.21 -7.62
N ARG A 277 -1.42 12.95 -7.71
CA ARG A 277 -0.77 11.87 -6.95
C ARG A 277 -0.37 12.35 -5.57
N ALA A 278 -0.28 11.42 -4.62
CA ALA A 278 0.27 11.70 -3.31
C ALA A 278 1.74 12.15 -3.43
N VAL A 279 2.15 13.05 -2.54
CA VAL A 279 3.48 13.66 -2.51
C VAL A 279 4.22 13.26 -1.23
N LEU A 280 5.52 13.27 -1.29
CA LEU A 280 6.37 12.99 -0.14
C LEU A 280 6.23 14.11 0.91
N VAL A 281 5.87 13.78 2.16
CA VAL A 281 5.68 14.78 3.21
C VAL A 281 6.96 15.59 3.46
N SER A 282 8.13 14.95 3.44
CA SER A 282 9.41 15.65 3.62
C SER A 282 9.76 16.62 2.48
N SER A 283 9.04 16.60 1.36
CA SER A 283 9.20 17.55 0.24
C SER A 283 8.30 18.79 0.34
N LEU A 284 7.37 18.82 1.27
CA LEU A 284 6.50 19.97 1.48
C LEU A 284 7.30 21.17 1.99
N SER A 285 6.89 22.37 1.60
CA SER A 285 7.60 23.61 2.00
C SER A 285 7.59 23.87 3.52
N SER A 286 6.58 23.35 4.22
CA SER A 286 6.45 23.39 5.68
C SER A 286 7.21 22.27 6.40
N ALA A 287 7.70 21.27 5.67
CA ALA A 287 8.28 20.09 6.25
C ALA A 287 9.57 20.38 7.04
N ASN A 288 9.62 19.86 8.26
CA ASN A 288 10.81 19.98 9.10
C ASN A 288 11.07 18.67 9.85
N SER A 289 12.22 18.05 9.58
CA SER A 289 12.71 16.82 10.23
C SER A 289 11.73 15.63 10.17
N VAL A 290 10.91 15.57 9.12
CA VAL A 290 9.98 14.45 8.86
C VAL A 290 10.79 13.16 8.69
N PRO A 291 10.43 12.04 9.33
CA PRO A 291 11.09 10.76 9.09
C PRO A 291 10.94 10.33 7.63
N ASN A 292 12.02 9.98 6.96
CA ASN A 292 11.98 9.39 5.62
C ASN A 292 11.78 7.88 5.64
N VAL A 293 11.90 7.27 6.82
CA VAL A 293 11.63 5.86 7.04
C VAL A 293 10.86 5.70 8.33
N ALA A 294 9.71 5.05 8.24
CA ALA A 294 8.90 4.64 9.39
C ALA A 294 8.30 3.24 9.14
N ARG A 295 8.18 2.46 10.21
CA ARG A 295 7.59 1.12 10.11
C ARG A 295 6.06 1.17 10.10
N THR A 296 5.49 2.02 10.90
CA THR A 296 4.04 2.23 11.03
C THR A 296 3.75 3.66 11.46
N THR A 297 2.62 4.19 11.04
CA THR A 297 2.16 5.52 11.42
C THR A 297 0.69 5.50 11.81
N VAL A 298 0.28 6.48 12.60
CA VAL A 298 -1.12 6.67 13.00
C VAL A 298 -1.38 8.13 13.33
N VAL A 299 -2.58 8.63 13.04
CA VAL A 299 -3.06 9.92 13.52
C VAL A 299 -3.66 9.74 14.90
N SER A 300 -3.21 10.49 15.91
CA SER A 300 -3.80 10.42 17.23
C SER A 300 -5.15 11.15 17.28
N PHE A 301 -6.07 10.56 18.01
CA PHE A 301 -7.34 11.15 18.32
C PHE A 301 -7.45 11.24 19.87
N PRO A 302 -7.71 12.37 20.50
CA PRO A 302 -8.22 13.64 19.96
C PRO A 302 -7.17 14.72 19.66
N ASP A 303 -5.90 14.50 19.99
CA ASP A 303 -4.89 15.56 20.03
C ASP A 303 -4.33 15.97 18.66
N ARG A 304 -4.66 15.21 17.60
CA ARG A 304 -4.21 15.42 16.23
C ARG A 304 -2.69 15.62 16.11
N HIS A 305 -1.96 14.65 16.66
CA HIS A 305 -0.57 14.42 16.32
C HIS A 305 -0.47 13.33 15.26
N PHE A 306 0.48 13.44 14.36
CA PHE A 306 0.83 12.34 13.49
C PHE A 306 2.02 11.61 14.11
N ILE A 307 1.85 10.33 14.40
CA ILE A 307 2.80 9.51 15.16
C ILE A 307 3.43 8.47 14.26
N ALA A 308 4.75 8.33 14.31
CA ALA A 308 5.53 7.33 13.59
C ALA A 308 6.27 6.42 14.58
N GLY A 309 6.15 5.11 14.37
CA GLY A 309 6.82 4.09 15.16
C GLY A 309 7.83 3.30 14.36
N GLY A 310 8.97 2.93 14.98
CA GLY A 310 10.06 2.27 14.30
C GLY A 310 10.65 3.14 13.19
N CYS A 311 11.04 4.35 13.53
CA CYS A 311 11.37 5.39 12.56
C CYS A 311 12.78 5.96 12.77
N GLN A 312 13.18 6.87 11.87
CA GLN A 312 14.45 7.58 11.98
C GLN A 312 14.45 8.55 13.16
N ALA A 313 15.55 8.56 13.90
CA ALA A 313 15.75 9.47 15.02
C ALA A 313 15.86 10.93 14.55
N TYR A 314 15.48 11.87 15.43
CA TYR A 314 15.74 13.29 15.22
C TYR A 314 17.22 13.60 15.47
N VAL A 315 17.79 14.45 14.63
CA VAL A 315 19.14 14.98 14.80
C VAL A 315 19.06 16.46 15.13
N VAL A 316 19.67 16.87 16.26
CA VAL A 316 19.68 18.27 16.68
C VAL A 316 20.36 19.15 15.62
N GLY A 317 19.71 20.24 15.26
CA GLY A 317 20.15 21.11 14.18
C GLY A 317 19.49 20.86 12.82
N GLY A 318 18.55 19.93 12.77
CA GLY A 318 17.76 19.58 11.59
C GLY A 318 18.24 18.31 10.89
N GLY A 319 17.29 17.58 10.36
CA GLY A 319 17.52 16.32 9.66
C GLY A 319 17.05 15.09 10.43
N VAL A 320 17.37 13.93 9.88
CA VAL A 320 17.01 12.63 10.41
C VAL A 320 18.23 11.72 10.51
N GLY A 321 18.27 10.92 11.57
CA GLY A 321 19.36 10.00 11.88
C GLY A 321 19.08 8.58 11.37
N ASN A 322 19.68 7.63 12.07
CA ASN A 322 19.46 6.22 11.80
C ASN A 322 18.06 5.77 12.23
N VAL A 323 17.57 4.69 11.63
CA VAL A 323 16.32 4.03 12.04
C VAL A 323 16.53 3.32 13.37
N ASP A 324 15.64 3.56 14.32
CA ASP A 324 15.53 2.77 15.57
C ASP A 324 14.13 2.12 15.59
N ASN A 325 14.09 0.80 15.57
CA ASN A 325 12.86 0.02 15.52
C ASN A 325 11.96 0.17 16.75
N MET A 326 12.48 0.75 17.85
CA MET A 326 11.77 0.98 19.11
C MET A 326 11.48 2.47 19.37
N LEU A 327 11.83 3.34 18.44
CA LEU A 327 11.60 4.77 18.57
C LEU A 327 10.19 5.13 18.10
N VAL A 328 9.52 5.94 18.90
CA VAL A 328 8.26 6.63 18.55
C VAL A 328 8.58 8.10 18.40
N ARG A 329 8.16 8.72 17.31
CA ARG A 329 8.20 10.17 17.11
C ARG A 329 6.82 10.68 16.76
N TRP A 330 6.56 11.93 17.08
CA TRP A 330 5.31 12.58 16.74
C TRP A 330 5.52 14.00 16.23
N SER A 331 4.63 14.41 15.34
CA SER A 331 4.60 15.78 14.80
C SER A 331 4.15 16.78 15.86
N THR A 332 4.26 18.05 15.59
CA THR A 332 3.55 19.04 16.40
C THR A 332 2.04 18.88 16.26
N GLN A 333 1.30 19.33 17.26
CA GLN A 333 -0.16 19.29 17.25
C GLN A 333 -0.71 20.09 16.06
N GLU A 334 -1.75 19.55 15.39
CA GLU A 334 -2.44 20.14 14.24
C GLU A 334 -1.54 20.37 13.00
N ASP A 335 -0.30 19.87 12.99
CA ASP A 335 0.59 19.95 11.82
C ASP A 335 1.41 18.68 11.66
N PHE A 336 1.06 17.87 10.65
CA PHE A 336 1.73 16.61 10.33
C PHE A 336 3.11 16.78 9.67
N SER A 337 3.50 18.00 9.30
CA SER A 337 4.75 18.26 8.56
C SER A 337 5.91 18.68 9.44
N VAL A 338 5.68 19.09 10.69
CA VAL A 338 6.71 19.61 11.61
C VAL A 338 7.03 18.59 12.70
N TRP A 339 8.26 18.05 12.68
CA TRP A 339 8.72 16.95 13.54
C TRP A 339 9.96 17.29 14.38
N ASN A 340 10.48 18.52 14.29
CA ASN A 340 11.60 18.95 15.09
C ASN A 340 11.12 19.46 16.46
N PRO A 341 11.54 18.85 17.58
CA PRO A 341 11.21 19.34 18.92
C PRO A 341 11.80 20.73 19.16
N THR A 342 10.97 21.66 19.63
CA THR A 342 11.39 23.01 20.02
C THR A 342 10.72 23.39 21.35
N SER A 343 11.16 24.47 21.98
CA SER A 343 10.53 24.97 23.20
C SER A 343 9.11 25.53 22.99
N THR A 344 8.67 25.69 21.74
CA THR A 344 7.40 26.34 21.38
C THR A 344 6.41 25.42 20.68
N ASN A 345 6.78 24.18 20.40
CA ASN A 345 5.91 23.20 19.77
C ASN A 345 5.79 21.93 20.64
N THR A 346 4.89 21.02 20.22
CA THR A 346 4.60 19.78 20.93
C THR A 346 5.24 18.55 20.27
N ALA A 347 6.03 18.73 19.21
CA ALA A 347 6.74 17.62 18.57
C ALA A 347 7.74 16.99 19.53
N GLY A 348 7.93 15.67 19.41
CA GLY A 348 8.85 14.97 20.30
C GLY A 348 9.17 13.57 19.85
N ASP A 349 9.93 12.88 20.68
CA ASP A 349 10.29 11.49 20.47
C ASP A 349 10.48 10.75 21.80
N GLN A 350 10.23 9.46 21.80
CA GLN A 350 10.43 8.57 22.93
C GLN A 350 10.82 7.18 22.47
N ARG A 351 11.91 6.66 23.01
CA ARG A 351 12.30 5.27 22.79
C ARG A 351 11.62 4.35 23.78
N LEU A 352 10.96 3.29 23.29
CA LEU A 352 10.32 2.27 24.14
C LEU A 352 11.40 1.30 24.68
N GLN A 353 11.14 0.74 25.87
CA GLN A 353 12.15 -0.03 26.62
C GLN A 353 12.06 -1.53 26.43
N VAL A 354 10.84 -2.07 26.21
CA VAL A 354 10.59 -3.53 26.15
C VAL A 354 10.18 -3.93 24.75
N GLY A 355 10.92 -4.89 24.19
CA GLY A 355 10.77 -5.38 22.83
C GLY A 355 11.97 -5.09 21.93
N THR A 356 11.90 -5.55 20.70
CA THR A 356 12.92 -5.33 19.68
C THR A 356 12.43 -4.47 18.52
N LYS A 357 11.13 -4.44 18.29
CA LYS A 357 10.50 -3.65 17.22
C LYS A 357 9.05 -3.32 17.53
N ILE A 358 8.60 -2.17 17.06
CA ILE A 358 7.20 -1.78 17.05
C ILE A 358 6.50 -2.54 15.92
N ILE A 359 5.39 -3.22 16.25
CA ILE A 359 4.64 -4.05 15.31
C ILE A 359 3.47 -3.28 14.71
N ALA A 360 2.70 -2.60 15.55
CA ALA A 360 1.49 -1.89 15.15
C ALA A 360 1.18 -0.73 16.10
N MET A 361 0.48 0.25 15.59
CA MET A 361 -0.10 1.35 16.35
C MET A 361 -1.55 1.54 15.96
N VAL A 362 -2.38 1.89 16.93
CA VAL A 362 -3.79 2.20 16.69
C VAL A 362 -4.22 3.34 17.61
N SER A 363 -4.89 4.34 17.04
CA SER A 363 -5.49 5.41 17.82
C SER A 363 -6.80 4.93 18.45
N ALA A 364 -6.92 5.02 19.76
CA ALA A 364 -8.12 4.81 20.51
C ALA A 364 -8.73 6.17 20.93
N ARG A 365 -9.83 6.15 21.65
CA ARG A 365 -10.56 7.36 21.98
C ARG A 365 -9.78 8.33 22.89
N GLU A 366 -9.00 7.80 23.84
CA GLU A 366 -8.32 8.58 24.88
C GLU A 366 -6.80 8.42 24.84
N GLU A 367 -6.30 7.44 24.09
CA GLU A 367 -4.88 7.12 24.01
C GLU A 367 -4.52 6.51 22.66
N THR A 368 -3.25 6.53 22.31
CA THR A 368 -2.70 5.74 21.20
C THR A 368 -2.05 4.48 21.77
N ILE A 369 -2.52 3.33 21.34
CA ILE A 369 -1.98 2.02 21.73
C ILE A 369 -0.85 1.66 20.78
N ILE A 370 0.31 1.31 21.34
CA ILE A 370 1.51 0.93 20.60
C ILE A 370 1.87 -0.50 21.03
N SER A 371 1.89 -1.41 20.07
CA SER A 371 2.30 -2.79 20.30
C SER A 371 3.72 -3.02 19.80
N THR A 372 4.58 -3.53 20.65
CA THR A 372 5.86 -4.12 20.28
C THR A 372 5.71 -5.63 20.13
N ASP A 373 6.79 -6.32 19.81
CA ASP A 373 6.83 -7.79 19.79
C ASP A 373 6.74 -8.43 21.19
N GLU A 374 6.91 -7.66 22.30
CA GLU A 374 6.91 -8.18 23.66
C GLU A 374 5.93 -7.45 24.61
N ALA A 375 5.54 -6.22 24.30
CA ALA A 375 4.75 -5.39 25.22
C ALA A 375 3.72 -4.51 24.49
N ILE A 376 2.76 -4.00 25.26
CA ILE A 376 1.77 -3.01 24.81
C ILE A 376 1.94 -1.75 25.65
N TYR A 377 1.98 -0.61 24.99
CA TYR A 377 2.09 0.72 25.61
C TYR A 377 0.87 1.56 25.28
N GLY A 378 0.41 2.36 26.21
CA GLY A 378 -0.54 3.46 26.00
C GLY A 378 0.22 4.79 25.96
N MET A 379 -0.06 5.62 24.96
CA MET A 379 0.49 6.96 24.82
C MET A 379 -0.63 7.97 24.90
N THR A 380 -0.50 8.91 25.82
CA THR A 380 -1.40 10.06 26.02
C THR A 380 -0.58 11.35 25.97
N PHE A 381 -1.19 12.43 25.49
CA PHE A 381 -0.56 13.75 25.40
C PHE A 381 -1.07 14.68 26.51
#